data_41cd48cc7164f1bad79fe6571951ce6c
#
_entry.id   41cd48cc7164f1bad79fe6571951ce6c
#
_cell.length_a   1.000
_cell.length_b   1.000
_cell.length_c   1.000
_cell.angle_alpha   90.00
_cell.angle_beta   90.00
_cell.angle_gamma   90.00
#
_symmetry.space_group_name_H-M   'P 1'
#
loop_
_entity.id
_entity.type
_entity.pdbx_description
1 polymer ?
#
loop_
_entity_poly.entity_id
_entity_poly.type
_entity_poly.pdbx_seq_one_letter_code
_entity_poly.pdbx_strand_id
1 'polypeptide(L)'
;GGGICIISINGKKDFMFSEHFACAYHPYIMLSDLKPRMFSFNSPYGACQQCDGLGYITEIDPTLVVPDNKKSLIQEAIRPIGSQPKGFHGNKLRALAREHPLSFSKPWTQLSKEVRTIILYGLKGHNLDISFKNKKW
;
A
#
# COMPACT_ATOMS: atom_id res chain seq x y z
N GLY A 1 23.41 -11.33 -25.72
CA GLY A 1 22.81 -10.04 -25.81
C GLY A 1 21.29 -9.93 -25.69
N GLY A 2 20.51 -10.97 -25.33
CA GLY A 2 19.06 -10.82 -25.01
C GLY A 2 18.17 -10.26 -26.13
N GLY A 3 18.59 -10.41 -27.43
CA GLY A 3 17.76 -10.01 -28.56
C GLY A 3 17.56 -8.50 -28.75
N ILE A 4 18.38 -7.66 -28.13
CA ILE A 4 18.30 -6.20 -28.25
C ILE A 4 19.59 -5.67 -28.88
N CYS A 5 19.44 -4.81 -29.90
CA CYS A 5 20.53 -4.07 -30.55
C CYS A 5 20.26 -2.58 -30.47
N ILE A 6 21.26 -1.81 -30.07
CA ILE A 6 21.19 -0.34 -30.04
C ILE A 6 22.18 0.17 -31.08
N ILE A 7 21.70 0.97 -32.04
CA ILE A 7 22.48 1.64 -33.03
C ILE A 7 22.54 3.13 -32.70
N SER A 8 23.73 3.63 -32.37
CA SER A 8 23.96 5.04 -32.09
C SER A 8 24.52 5.74 -33.34
N ILE A 9 23.88 6.79 -33.81
CA ILE A 9 24.33 7.58 -34.95
C ILE A 9 25.02 8.85 -34.44
N ASN A 10 26.34 8.93 -34.66
CA ASN A 10 27.17 10.09 -34.27
C ASN A 10 27.04 10.52 -32.80
N GLY A 11 26.71 9.59 -31.89
CA GLY A 11 26.52 9.87 -30.46
C GLY A 11 25.35 10.81 -30.12
N LYS A 12 24.49 11.10 -31.09
CA LYS A 12 23.36 12.04 -30.90
C LYS A 12 22.00 11.42 -30.95
N LYS A 13 21.85 10.23 -31.51
CA LYS A 13 20.56 9.57 -31.66
C LYS A 13 20.74 8.06 -31.60
N ASP A 14 20.08 7.44 -30.64
CA ASP A 14 20.08 6.01 -30.44
C ASP A 14 18.79 5.39 -30.98
N PHE A 15 18.94 4.32 -31.76
CA PHE A 15 17.83 3.51 -32.24
C PHE A 15 17.94 2.13 -31.59
N MET A 16 16.90 1.73 -30.92
CA MET A 16 16.81 0.43 -30.31
C MET A 16 16.00 -0.51 -31.20
N PHE A 17 16.58 -1.64 -31.52
CA PHE A 17 15.96 -2.73 -32.28
C PHE A 17 15.87 -3.96 -31.38
N SER A 18 14.77 -4.67 -31.44
CA SER A 18 14.56 -5.90 -30.71
C SER A 18 14.07 -6.99 -31.67
N GLU A 19 14.56 -8.21 -31.51
CA GLU A 19 14.03 -9.38 -32.17
C GLU A 19 12.71 -9.88 -31.55
N HIS A 20 12.38 -9.37 -30.36
CA HIS A 20 11.11 -9.62 -29.68
C HIS A 20 10.07 -8.59 -30.07
N PHE A 21 8.80 -8.84 -29.76
CA PHE A 21 7.69 -7.92 -30.01
C PHE A 21 7.91 -6.62 -29.25
N ALA A 22 8.41 -5.61 -29.95
CA ALA A 22 8.63 -4.28 -29.41
C ALA A 22 7.84 -3.23 -30.20
N CYS A 23 7.39 -2.18 -29.53
CA CYS A 23 6.74 -1.06 -30.19
C CYS A 23 7.78 -0.19 -30.90
N ALA A 24 7.62 0.07 -32.21
CA ALA A 24 8.53 0.92 -32.98
C ALA A 24 8.59 2.36 -32.48
N TYR A 25 7.52 2.87 -31.85
CA TYR A 25 7.43 4.24 -31.34
C TYR A 25 7.76 4.34 -29.83
N HIS A 26 7.66 3.24 -29.08
CA HIS A 26 7.89 3.20 -27.65
C HIS A 26 8.86 2.05 -27.33
N PRO A 27 10.17 2.28 -27.46
CA PRO A 27 11.20 1.21 -27.33
C PRO A 27 11.21 0.52 -25.96
N TYR A 28 10.66 1.15 -24.93
CA TYR A 28 10.54 0.61 -23.58
C TYR A 28 9.36 -0.39 -23.43
N ILE A 29 8.45 -0.45 -24.42
CA ILE A 29 7.36 -1.41 -24.45
C ILE A 29 7.82 -2.63 -25.23
N MET A 30 8.18 -3.67 -24.50
CA MET A 30 8.55 -4.99 -25.05
C MET A 30 7.57 -6.02 -24.52
N LEU A 31 7.01 -6.81 -25.41
CA LEU A 31 6.20 -7.97 -25.05
C LEU A 31 7.08 -9.22 -25.02
N SER A 32 6.98 -10.00 -23.95
CA SER A 32 7.55 -11.34 -23.92
C SER A 32 6.81 -12.25 -24.92
N ASP A 33 7.34 -13.45 -25.16
CA ASP A 33 6.67 -14.44 -26.01
C ASP A 33 5.20 -14.58 -25.66
N LEU A 34 4.34 -14.34 -26.66
CA LEU A 34 2.89 -14.38 -26.48
C LEU A 34 2.45 -15.83 -26.18
N LYS A 35 1.97 -16.05 -24.97
CA LYS A 35 1.44 -17.32 -24.51
C LYS A 35 -0.04 -17.18 -24.16
N PRO A 36 -0.90 -18.17 -24.41
CA PRO A 36 -2.34 -18.08 -24.12
C PRO A 36 -2.66 -17.63 -22.70
N ARG A 37 -1.84 -18.01 -21.72
CA ARG A 37 -1.99 -17.61 -20.32
C ARG A 37 -1.88 -16.09 -20.06
N MET A 38 -1.24 -15.34 -20.98
CA MET A 38 -1.12 -13.88 -20.86
C MET A 38 -2.42 -13.14 -21.19
N PHE A 39 -3.35 -13.82 -21.86
CA PHE A 39 -4.66 -13.27 -22.20
C PHE A 39 -5.77 -13.69 -21.23
N SER A 40 -5.42 -14.44 -20.20
CA SER A 40 -6.35 -14.91 -19.20
C SER A 40 -6.33 -13.97 -17.98
N PHE A 41 -7.46 -13.33 -17.69
CA PHE A 41 -7.60 -12.51 -16.48
C PHE A 41 -7.52 -13.30 -15.17
N ASN A 42 -7.68 -14.63 -15.22
CA ASN A 42 -7.54 -15.54 -14.08
C ASN A 42 -6.13 -16.13 -13.96
N SER A 43 -5.18 -15.64 -14.74
CA SER A 43 -3.78 -16.04 -14.68
C SER A 43 -2.95 -14.88 -14.11
N PRO A 44 -1.97 -15.14 -13.22
CA PRO A 44 -1.06 -14.09 -12.72
C PRO A 44 -0.32 -13.32 -13.82
N TYR A 45 -0.21 -13.91 -15.01
CA TYR A 45 0.46 -13.32 -16.17
C TYR A 45 -0.43 -12.35 -16.96
N GLY A 46 -1.74 -12.52 -16.93
CA GLY A 46 -2.70 -11.70 -17.68
C GLY A 46 -3.67 -10.92 -16.79
N ALA A 47 -3.68 -11.22 -15.50
CA ALA A 47 -4.51 -10.50 -14.55
C ALA A 47 -4.05 -9.05 -14.39
N CYS A 48 -4.99 -8.13 -14.20
CA CYS A 48 -4.69 -6.77 -13.81
C CYS A 48 -4.01 -6.75 -12.44
N GLN A 49 -2.84 -6.13 -12.33
CA GLN A 49 -2.07 -6.07 -11.08
C GLN A 49 -2.76 -5.27 -9.97
N GLN A 50 -3.75 -4.42 -10.30
CA GLN A 50 -4.48 -3.63 -9.30
C GLN A 50 -5.65 -4.40 -8.68
N CYS A 51 -6.34 -5.23 -9.47
CA CYS A 51 -7.53 -5.93 -9.00
C CYS A 51 -7.43 -7.45 -9.09
N ASP A 52 -6.23 -8.00 -9.43
CA ASP A 52 -5.97 -9.44 -9.59
C ASP A 52 -6.98 -10.15 -10.51
N GLY A 53 -7.47 -9.42 -11.54
CA GLY A 53 -8.46 -9.94 -12.49
C GLY A 53 -9.91 -9.84 -12.03
N LEU A 54 -10.19 -9.29 -10.84
CA LEU A 54 -11.54 -9.20 -10.27
C LEU A 54 -12.41 -8.11 -10.92
N GLY A 55 -11.79 -7.11 -11.59
CA GLY A 55 -12.50 -5.99 -12.20
C GLY A 55 -12.95 -4.89 -11.23
N TYR A 56 -12.73 -5.08 -9.92
CA TYR A 56 -13.01 -4.10 -8.88
C TYR A 56 -11.95 -4.14 -7.79
N ILE A 57 -11.82 -3.05 -7.05
CA ILE A 57 -10.92 -2.93 -5.90
C ILE A 57 -11.79 -2.73 -4.67
N THR A 58 -11.50 -3.50 -3.60
CA THR A 58 -12.17 -3.33 -2.32
C THR A 58 -11.32 -2.40 -1.45
N GLU A 59 -11.89 -1.29 -1.05
CA GLU A 59 -11.26 -0.35 -0.12
C GLU A 59 -12.04 -0.28 1.19
N ILE A 60 -11.31 0.00 2.27
CA ILE A 60 -11.93 0.20 3.59
C ILE A 60 -12.44 1.64 3.66
N ASP A 61 -13.74 1.80 3.89
CA ASP A 61 -14.36 3.11 4.11
C ASP A 61 -13.97 3.66 5.50
N PRO A 62 -13.25 4.78 5.59
CA PRO A 62 -12.90 5.40 6.86
C PRO A 62 -14.09 5.77 7.74
N THR A 63 -15.27 6.03 7.15
CA THR A 63 -16.48 6.37 7.91
C THR A 63 -17.06 5.16 8.64
N LEU A 64 -16.86 3.97 8.11
CA LEU A 64 -17.22 2.71 8.78
C LEU A 64 -16.21 2.32 9.87
N VAL A 65 -14.95 2.71 9.70
CA VAL A 65 -13.90 2.50 10.71
C VAL A 65 -14.12 3.42 11.91
N VAL A 66 -14.46 4.69 11.66
CA VAL A 66 -14.72 5.70 12.69
C VAL A 66 -16.12 6.28 12.49
N PRO A 67 -17.17 5.53 12.89
CA PRO A 67 -18.56 5.96 12.65
C PRO A 67 -18.98 7.16 13.50
N ASP A 68 -18.38 7.34 14.68
CA ASP A 68 -18.63 8.47 15.56
C ASP A 68 -17.30 9.18 15.90
N ASN A 69 -17.07 10.27 15.22
CA ASN A 69 -15.85 11.06 15.35
C ASN A 69 -15.80 11.93 16.63
N LYS A 70 -16.88 11.98 17.40
CA LYS A 70 -16.94 12.65 18.71
C LYS A 70 -16.40 11.76 19.83
N LYS A 71 -16.33 10.45 19.61
CA LYS A 71 -15.76 9.50 20.54
C LYS A 71 -14.24 9.55 20.56
N SER A 72 -13.67 9.21 21.71
CA SER A 72 -12.23 9.00 21.89
C SER A 72 -11.85 7.54 21.62
N LEU A 73 -10.55 7.25 21.51
CA LEU A 73 -10.05 5.87 21.36
C LEU A 73 -10.47 4.95 22.52
N ILE A 74 -10.60 5.49 23.73
CA ILE A 74 -11.08 4.75 24.89
C ILE A 74 -12.58 4.47 24.77
N GLN A 75 -13.33 5.35 24.12
CA GLN A 75 -14.78 5.26 23.90
C GLN A 75 -15.15 4.55 22.59
N GLU A 76 -14.23 3.76 22.03
CA GLU A 76 -14.50 3.00 20.81
C GLU A 76 -14.68 3.87 19.54
N ALA A 77 -13.89 4.94 19.40
CA ALA A 77 -13.90 5.71 18.16
C ALA A 77 -13.55 4.84 16.96
N ILE A 78 -12.62 3.89 17.11
CA ILE A 78 -12.24 2.94 16.07
C ILE A 78 -12.97 1.63 16.29
N ARG A 79 -14.07 1.43 15.58
CA ARG A 79 -14.96 0.28 15.74
C ARG A 79 -14.28 -1.09 15.65
N PRO A 80 -13.37 -1.36 14.70
CA PRO A 80 -12.66 -2.64 14.61
C PRO A 80 -11.72 -2.95 15.78
N ILE A 81 -11.28 -1.93 16.54
CA ILE A 81 -10.35 -2.08 17.67
C ILE A 81 -11.11 -2.22 18.99
N GLY A 82 -12.32 -1.69 19.05
CA GLY A 82 -13.17 -1.70 20.24
C GLY A 82 -12.79 -0.68 21.31
N SER A 83 -13.49 -0.74 22.45
CA SER A 83 -13.21 0.11 23.60
C SER A 83 -11.94 -0.35 24.33
N GLN A 84 -11.19 0.60 24.88
CA GLN A 84 -9.96 0.32 25.63
C GLN A 84 -9.00 -0.60 24.87
N PRO A 85 -8.33 -0.13 23.83
CA PRO A 85 -7.50 -0.98 22.99
C PRO A 85 -6.45 -1.74 23.80
N LYS A 86 -6.61 -3.06 23.87
CA LYS A 86 -5.77 -4.02 24.59
C LYS A 86 -5.03 -4.92 23.59
N GLY A 87 -4.08 -5.72 24.09
CA GLY A 87 -3.35 -6.68 23.26
C GLY A 87 -2.55 -6.02 22.13
N PHE A 88 -2.52 -6.68 20.99
CA PHE A 88 -1.69 -6.28 19.85
C PHE A 88 -2.01 -4.87 19.32
N HIS A 89 -3.28 -4.57 19.09
CA HIS A 89 -3.71 -3.25 18.58
C HIS A 89 -3.47 -2.14 19.61
N GLY A 90 -3.71 -2.41 20.89
CA GLY A 90 -3.41 -1.46 21.96
C GLY A 90 -1.91 -1.16 22.08
N ASN A 91 -1.06 -2.17 21.90
CA ASN A 91 0.38 -1.98 21.93
C ASN A 91 0.89 -1.17 20.72
N LYS A 92 0.31 -1.38 19.54
CA LYS A 92 0.58 -0.54 18.36
C LYS A 92 0.24 0.93 18.61
N LEU A 93 -0.96 1.20 19.13
CA LEU A 93 -1.38 2.57 19.43
C LEU A 93 -0.54 3.21 20.54
N ARG A 94 -0.08 2.44 21.53
CA ARG A 94 0.86 2.96 22.56
C ARG A 94 2.24 3.23 21.99
N ALA A 95 2.73 2.39 21.07
CA ALA A 95 3.98 2.65 20.36
C ALA A 95 3.88 3.94 19.54
N LEU A 96 2.77 4.11 18.81
CA LEU A 96 2.50 5.35 18.07
C LEU A 96 2.45 6.58 19.00
N ALA A 97 1.85 6.46 20.19
CA ALA A 97 1.76 7.54 21.15
C ALA A 97 3.10 7.97 21.77
N ARG A 98 4.16 7.15 21.65
CA ARG A 98 5.53 7.53 22.08
C ARG A 98 6.20 8.45 21.07
N GLU A 99 5.91 8.27 19.80
CA GLU A 99 6.56 9.01 18.71
C GLU A 99 5.72 10.19 18.19
N HIS A 100 4.41 10.11 18.34
CA HIS A 100 3.46 11.12 17.88
C HIS A 100 2.54 11.59 19.02
N PRO A 101 2.05 12.84 18.98
CA PRO A 101 1.18 13.41 20.02
C PRO A 101 -0.23 12.79 19.98
N LEU A 102 -0.35 11.52 20.36
CA LEU A 102 -1.59 10.76 20.39
C LEU A 102 -2.17 10.72 21.81
N SER A 103 -3.34 11.30 22.00
CA SER A 103 -4.12 11.20 23.23
C SER A 103 -5.25 10.19 23.07
N PHE A 104 -5.33 9.23 23.97
CA PHE A 104 -6.40 8.20 23.95
C PHE A 104 -7.76 8.72 24.41
N SER A 105 -7.78 9.80 25.24
CA SER A 105 -9.00 10.36 25.82
C SER A 105 -9.62 11.50 25.01
N LYS A 106 -8.87 12.09 24.07
CA LYS A 106 -9.40 13.14 23.21
C LYS A 106 -10.33 12.58 22.14
N PRO A 107 -11.41 13.27 21.78
CA PRO A 107 -12.24 12.92 20.62
C PRO A 107 -11.42 12.76 19.35
N TRP A 108 -11.83 11.87 18.45
CA TRP A 108 -11.17 11.64 17.17
C TRP A 108 -10.96 12.94 16.37
N THR A 109 -11.96 13.84 16.38
CA THR A 109 -11.88 15.13 15.69
C THR A 109 -10.76 16.03 16.21
N GLN A 110 -10.36 15.89 17.47
CA GLN A 110 -9.32 16.69 18.11
C GLN A 110 -7.91 16.10 17.95
N LEU A 111 -7.79 14.90 17.38
CA LEU A 111 -6.50 14.34 17.01
C LEU A 111 -5.98 15.06 15.76
N SER A 112 -4.65 15.23 15.67
CA SER A 112 -4.04 15.85 14.49
C SER A 112 -4.37 15.07 13.23
N LYS A 113 -4.42 15.74 12.08
CA LYS A 113 -4.65 15.11 10.77
C LYS A 113 -3.62 14.05 10.49
N GLU A 114 -2.36 14.28 10.85
CA GLU A 114 -1.26 13.34 10.69
C GLU A 114 -1.52 12.03 11.46
N VAL A 115 -1.80 12.13 12.77
CA VAL A 115 -2.09 10.96 13.61
C VAL A 115 -3.30 10.17 13.09
N ARG A 116 -4.36 10.85 12.67
CA ARG A 116 -5.54 10.20 12.07
C ARG A 116 -5.18 9.44 10.80
N THR A 117 -4.35 10.05 9.93
CA THR A 117 -3.89 9.41 8.70
C THR A 117 -3.02 8.19 8.99
N ILE A 118 -2.12 8.28 9.96
CA ILE A 118 -1.28 7.14 10.37
C ILE A 118 -2.13 6.00 10.92
N ILE A 119 -3.14 6.29 11.73
CA ILE A 119 -4.02 5.26 12.30
C ILE A 119 -4.83 4.54 11.21
N LEU A 120 -5.31 5.26 10.20
CA LEU A 120 -6.14 4.69 9.12
C LEU A 120 -5.32 4.00 8.04
N TYR A 121 -4.19 4.57 7.64
CA TYR A 121 -3.43 4.15 6.45
C TYR A 121 -2.02 3.65 6.76
N GLY A 122 -1.60 3.71 8.01
CA GLY A 122 -0.27 3.26 8.45
C GLY A 122 0.84 4.28 8.25
N LEU A 123 2.01 3.92 8.73
CA LEU A 123 3.25 4.68 8.56
C LEU A 123 3.93 4.22 7.26
N LYS A 124 4.12 5.14 6.32
CA LYS A 124 4.85 4.86 5.08
C LYS A 124 6.36 4.92 5.36
N GLY A 125 7.02 3.76 5.28
CA GLY A 125 8.50 3.69 5.34
C GLY A 125 9.11 3.77 6.74
N HIS A 126 8.32 3.77 7.81
CA HIS A 126 8.80 3.75 9.20
C HIS A 126 8.29 2.52 9.94
N ASN A 127 9.15 1.97 10.80
CA ASN A 127 8.82 0.87 11.69
C ASN A 127 8.59 1.40 13.10
N LEU A 128 7.55 0.90 13.78
CA LEU A 128 7.28 1.18 15.19
C LEU A 128 7.83 0.05 16.05
N ASP A 129 8.56 0.39 17.10
CA ASP A 129 9.00 -0.58 18.12
C ASP A 129 7.83 -0.93 19.04
N ILE A 130 7.33 -2.16 18.91
CA ILE A 130 6.21 -2.66 19.69
C ILE A 130 6.73 -3.60 20.78
N SER A 131 6.59 -3.21 22.04
CA SER A 131 6.95 -4.07 23.18
C SER A 131 5.72 -4.85 23.68
N PHE A 132 5.91 -6.16 23.84
CA PHE A 132 4.94 -7.05 24.48
C PHE A 132 5.47 -7.43 25.86
N LYS A 133 4.62 -7.32 26.88
CA LYS A 133 4.99 -7.55 28.28
C LYS A 133 5.61 -8.92 28.61
N ASN A 134 5.68 -9.88 27.69
CA ASN A 134 6.23 -11.21 28.00
C ASN A 134 6.91 -11.95 26.84
N LYS A 135 7.20 -11.33 25.70
CA LYS A 135 8.00 -11.97 24.65
C LYS A 135 8.70 -10.88 23.82
N LYS A 136 10.04 -10.87 23.82
CA LYS A 136 10.82 -10.30 22.72
C LYS A 136 10.62 -11.23 21.53
N TRP A 137 10.09 -10.73 20.46
CA TRP A 137 10.05 -11.38 19.15
C TRP A 137 10.99 -10.64 18.23
#